data_33f65c95ea735b7f8eb758cb75804057
#
_entry.id   33f65c95ea735b7f8eb758cb75804057
#
_cell.length_a   1.000
_cell.length_b   1.000
_cell.length_c   1.000
_cell.angle_alpha   90.00
_cell.angle_beta   90.00
_cell.angle_gamma   90.00
#
_symmetry.space_group_name_H-M   'P 1'
#
loop_
_entity.id
_entity.type
_entity.pdbx_description
1 polymer ?
#
loop_
_entity_poly.entity_id
_entity_poly.type
_entity_poly.pdbx_seq_one_letter_code
_entity_poly.pdbx_strand_id
1 'polypeptide(L)'
;DCTWENCFDKLKNDELDMIEGVSYTEERAETMLFSAIPMGDERYYVYVKPDHTDLSSSDTASFNGKKIGVLMGYLSEMILNEWEKKYNLHTQHVNVSNNEDALKKIADGEIDAFVSLEDSCLGGYGMVALTNLGSSKIYFAIGQSHSDLKTELDNAMRRITDDNPYYADELHKQFLSVDSVYFLTGEEQKWLSEHGAIKIGCLINDGGVSTFDTETGKVSGLITDYIQLAQNCLKGQTLKFNINGYDSQEDMQKALHDGEIDMIFHVMQNTNAAEDLGYDLTDTVWRYNMAAATVKKSFDENAENTVAIPREDSDLKSYVSCNYPQWHVKEYAT
;
A
#
# COMPACT_ATOMS: atom_id res chain seq x y z
N ASP A 1 0.22 -3.66 -35.19
CA ASP A 1 -0.79 -4.04 -34.21
C ASP A 1 -0.79 -5.56 -34.05
N CYS A 2 -0.78 -6.04 -32.83
CA CYS A 2 -0.87 -7.45 -32.47
C CYS A 2 -1.77 -7.66 -31.24
N THR A 3 -2.37 -8.85 -31.13
CA THR A 3 -3.00 -9.27 -29.88
C THR A 3 -1.92 -9.66 -28.87
N TRP A 4 -2.25 -9.66 -27.60
CA TRP A 4 -1.29 -10.01 -26.53
C TRP A 4 -0.53 -11.31 -26.81
N GLU A 5 -1.23 -12.37 -27.13
CA GLU A 5 -0.63 -13.67 -27.47
C GLU A 5 0.29 -13.62 -28.69
N ASN A 6 -0.17 -12.95 -29.77
CA ASN A 6 0.58 -12.83 -31.00
C ASN A 6 1.85 -11.95 -30.85
N CYS A 7 1.84 -10.98 -29.91
CA CYS A 7 3.03 -10.16 -29.64
C CYS A 7 4.19 -11.00 -29.10
N PHE A 8 3.94 -12.00 -28.25
CA PHE A 8 4.98 -12.91 -27.76
C PHE A 8 5.60 -13.76 -28.87
N ASP A 9 4.78 -14.28 -29.78
CA ASP A 9 5.27 -15.05 -30.92
C ASP A 9 6.11 -14.16 -31.84
N LYS A 10 5.69 -12.94 -32.11
CA LYS A 10 6.45 -11.99 -32.90
C LYS A 10 7.77 -11.59 -32.25
N LEU A 11 7.81 -11.40 -30.92
CA LEU A 11 9.03 -11.13 -30.19
C LEU A 11 10.02 -12.29 -30.28
N LYS A 12 9.54 -13.54 -30.15
CA LYS A 12 10.34 -14.76 -30.29
C LYS A 12 10.92 -14.95 -31.68
N ASN A 13 10.21 -14.47 -32.70
CA ASN A 13 10.59 -14.59 -34.10
C ASN A 13 11.38 -13.39 -34.64
N ASP A 14 11.81 -12.46 -33.79
CA ASP A 14 12.51 -11.21 -34.15
C ASP A 14 11.69 -10.32 -35.12
N GLU A 15 10.35 -10.43 -35.09
CA GLU A 15 9.44 -9.51 -35.77
C GLU A 15 9.12 -8.26 -34.96
N LEU A 16 9.40 -8.33 -33.65
CA LEU A 16 9.36 -7.22 -32.69
C LEU A 16 10.64 -7.22 -31.87
N ASP A 17 11.18 -6.06 -31.60
CA ASP A 17 12.38 -5.88 -30.79
C ASP A 17 12.06 -5.95 -29.30
N MET A 18 10.89 -5.38 -28.89
CA MET A 18 10.46 -5.38 -27.50
C MET A 18 8.95 -5.24 -27.35
N ILE A 19 8.44 -5.62 -26.16
CA ILE A 19 7.06 -5.49 -25.70
C ILE A 19 7.08 -4.84 -24.32
N GLU A 20 6.17 -3.95 -24.05
CA GLU A 20 5.97 -3.32 -22.74
C GLU A 20 4.97 -4.09 -21.87
N GLY A 21 4.98 -3.82 -20.55
CA GLY A 21 3.93 -4.28 -19.63
C GLY A 21 3.94 -5.77 -19.36
N VAL A 22 5.09 -6.43 -19.44
CA VAL A 22 5.20 -7.89 -19.29
C VAL A 22 5.59 -8.25 -17.85
N SER A 23 4.73 -9.00 -17.15
CA SER A 23 5.08 -9.58 -15.87
C SER A 23 6.17 -10.64 -16.03
N TYR A 24 7.18 -10.60 -15.16
CA TYR A 24 8.26 -11.59 -15.16
C TYR A 24 7.75 -12.96 -14.71
N THR A 25 8.09 -14.00 -15.46
CA THR A 25 8.01 -15.39 -15.03
C THR A 25 9.25 -16.13 -15.49
N GLU A 26 9.65 -17.20 -14.77
CA GLU A 26 10.80 -18.02 -15.14
C GLU A 26 10.63 -18.62 -16.55
N GLU A 27 9.43 -19.08 -16.87
CA GLU A 27 9.10 -19.63 -18.19
C GLU A 27 9.30 -18.60 -19.32
N ARG A 28 8.87 -17.36 -19.10
CA ARG A 28 9.07 -16.29 -20.08
C ARG A 28 10.55 -15.91 -20.21
N ALA A 29 11.29 -15.93 -19.12
CA ALA A 29 12.71 -15.60 -19.12
C ALA A 29 13.57 -16.62 -19.89
N GLU A 30 13.07 -17.84 -20.16
CA GLU A 30 13.72 -18.81 -21.06
C GLU A 30 13.71 -18.35 -22.53
N THR A 31 12.73 -17.53 -22.93
CA THR A 31 12.50 -17.18 -24.33
C THR A 31 12.64 -15.69 -24.66
N MET A 32 12.84 -14.84 -23.66
CA MET A 32 12.99 -13.39 -23.82
C MET A 32 13.87 -12.79 -22.72
N LEU A 33 14.42 -11.61 -22.97
CA LEU A 33 15.14 -10.83 -21.97
C LEU A 33 14.18 -9.85 -21.30
N PHE A 34 14.47 -9.49 -20.05
CA PHE A 34 13.71 -8.49 -19.30
C PHE A 34 14.58 -7.30 -18.93
N SER A 35 14.00 -6.09 -18.88
CA SER A 35 14.66 -4.93 -18.32
C SER A 35 15.08 -5.21 -16.86
N ALA A 36 16.21 -4.66 -16.43
CA ALA A 36 16.70 -4.84 -15.05
C ALA A 36 15.83 -4.11 -14.01
N ILE A 37 15.22 -3.01 -14.43
CA ILE A 37 14.34 -2.17 -13.61
C ILE A 37 12.92 -2.37 -14.11
N PRO A 38 11.93 -2.62 -13.23
CA PRO A 38 10.54 -2.65 -13.63
C PRO A 38 10.10 -1.28 -14.16
N MET A 39 9.20 -1.27 -15.12
CA MET A 39 8.60 -0.03 -15.61
C MET A 39 7.47 0.47 -14.73
N GLY A 40 6.90 -0.38 -13.88
CA GLY A 40 5.83 -0.08 -12.94
C GLY A 40 5.26 -1.31 -12.29
N ASP A 41 4.13 -1.12 -11.63
CA ASP A 41 3.35 -2.18 -10.97
C ASP A 41 1.94 -2.24 -11.57
N GLU A 42 1.47 -3.44 -11.90
CA GLU A 42 0.06 -3.73 -12.12
C GLU A 42 -0.59 -4.06 -10.80
N ARG A 43 -1.63 -3.34 -10.43
CA ARG A 43 -2.37 -3.57 -9.19
C ARG A 43 -3.68 -4.28 -9.49
N TYR A 44 -4.05 -5.23 -8.66
CA TYR A 44 -5.26 -6.02 -8.79
C TYR A 44 -6.23 -5.69 -7.67
N TYR A 45 -7.48 -5.45 -8.05
CA TYR A 45 -8.55 -5.09 -7.12
C TYR A 45 -9.72 -6.04 -7.24
N VAL A 46 -10.43 -6.24 -6.13
CA VAL A 46 -11.80 -6.77 -6.16
C VAL A 46 -12.74 -5.61 -6.45
N TYR A 47 -13.54 -5.76 -7.50
CA TYR A 47 -14.56 -4.80 -7.90
C TYR A 47 -15.94 -5.31 -7.52
N VAL A 48 -16.77 -4.38 -7.01
CA VAL A 48 -18.15 -4.64 -6.57
C VAL A 48 -19.09 -3.58 -7.09
N LYS A 49 -20.42 -3.84 -7.01
CA LYS A 49 -21.42 -2.80 -7.23
C LYS A 49 -21.39 -1.79 -6.06
N PRO A 50 -21.75 -0.52 -6.30
CA PRO A 50 -21.78 0.52 -5.27
C PRO A 50 -22.78 0.25 -4.13
N ASP A 51 -23.81 -0.54 -4.41
CA ASP A 51 -24.88 -0.90 -3.47
C ASP A 51 -24.64 -2.23 -2.75
N HIS A 52 -23.44 -2.81 -2.88
CA HIS A 52 -23.08 -3.98 -2.09
C HIS A 52 -23.07 -3.62 -0.60
N THR A 53 -23.57 -4.51 0.23
CA THR A 53 -23.68 -4.27 1.69
C THR A 53 -23.07 -5.41 2.51
N ASP A 54 -22.59 -6.43 1.85
CA ASP A 54 -22.19 -7.71 2.43
C ASP A 54 -20.70 -8.07 2.21
N LEU A 55 -19.96 -7.18 1.57
CA LEU A 55 -18.51 -7.26 1.41
C LEU A 55 -17.85 -6.03 2.02
N SER A 56 -16.77 -6.22 2.77
CA SER A 56 -16.03 -5.12 3.40
C SER A 56 -14.53 -5.26 3.17
N SER A 57 -13.89 -4.13 2.88
CA SER A 57 -12.42 -4.06 2.79
C SER A 57 -11.76 -4.19 4.16
N SER A 58 -12.44 -3.81 5.23
CA SER A 58 -11.96 -3.89 6.62
C SER A 58 -12.24 -5.25 7.27
N ASP A 59 -13.23 -6.01 6.76
CA ASP A 59 -13.52 -7.37 7.19
C ASP A 59 -13.32 -8.37 6.05
N THR A 60 -12.11 -8.88 5.92
CA THR A 60 -11.78 -9.87 4.89
C THR A 60 -12.59 -11.15 5.04
N ALA A 61 -13.05 -11.51 6.25
CA ALA A 61 -13.88 -12.70 6.47
C ALA A 61 -15.24 -12.60 5.74
N SER A 62 -15.71 -11.39 5.41
CA SER A 62 -16.93 -11.18 4.62
C SER A 62 -16.89 -11.82 3.22
N PHE A 63 -15.68 -12.11 2.71
CA PHE A 63 -15.50 -12.76 1.41
C PHE A 63 -15.70 -14.27 1.44
N ASN A 64 -15.73 -14.92 2.62
CA ASN A 64 -15.90 -16.37 2.70
C ASN A 64 -17.21 -16.83 2.07
N GLY A 65 -17.08 -17.84 1.18
CA GLY A 65 -18.20 -18.41 0.44
C GLY A 65 -18.75 -17.56 -0.69
N LYS A 66 -18.22 -16.36 -0.93
CA LYS A 66 -18.62 -15.48 -2.02
C LYS A 66 -18.13 -15.97 -3.36
N LYS A 67 -18.89 -15.68 -4.40
CA LYS A 67 -18.56 -16.01 -5.79
C LYS A 67 -17.77 -14.88 -6.41
N ILE A 68 -16.48 -15.10 -6.64
CA ILE A 68 -15.58 -14.11 -7.19
C ILE A 68 -15.26 -14.44 -8.66
N GLY A 69 -15.63 -13.54 -9.55
CA GLY A 69 -15.27 -13.61 -10.96
C GLY A 69 -13.77 -13.40 -11.13
N VAL A 70 -13.08 -14.30 -11.81
CA VAL A 70 -11.63 -14.20 -12.06
C VAL A 70 -11.30 -14.81 -13.42
N LEU A 71 -10.31 -14.25 -14.11
CA LEU A 71 -9.76 -14.82 -15.34
C LEU A 71 -8.87 -16.00 -14.98
N MET A 72 -9.43 -17.23 -15.07
CA MET A 72 -8.74 -18.45 -14.65
C MET A 72 -7.54 -18.76 -15.56
N GLY A 73 -6.47 -19.27 -14.97
CA GLY A 73 -5.21 -19.57 -15.66
C GLY A 73 -4.30 -18.35 -15.88
N TYR A 74 -4.68 -17.19 -15.38
CA TYR A 74 -3.92 -15.95 -15.49
C TYR A 74 -3.42 -15.46 -14.13
N LEU A 75 -2.60 -14.41 -14.16
CA LEU A 75 -1.97 -13.85 -12.96
C LEU A 75 -3.01 -13.35 -11.92
N SER A 76 -4.16 -12.87 -12.37
CA SER A 76 -5.26 -12.45 -11.49
C SER A 76 -5.76 -13.57 -10.57
N GLU A 77 -5.84 -14.81 -11.07
CA GLU A 77 -6.20 -15.97 -10.26
C GLU A 77 -5.11 -16.32 -9.25
N MET A 78 -3.84 -16.25 -9.66
CA MET A 78 -2.71 -16.50 -8.75
C MET A 78 -2.70 -15.49 -7.59
N ILE A 79 -2.89 -14.21 -7.89
CA ILE A 79 -2.96 -13.14 -6.89
C ILE A 79 -4.15 -13.33 -5.95
N LEU A 80 -5.32 -13.71 -6.47
CA LEU A 80 -6.49 -14.02 -5.64
C LEU A 80 -6.19 -15.20 -4.70
N ASN A 81 -5.60 -16.28 -5.20
CA ASN A 81 -5.22 -17.45 -4.40
C ASN A 81 -4.22 -17.09 -3.29
N GLU A 82 -3.23 -16.24 -3.58
CA GLU A 82 -2.26 -15.77 -2.58
C GLU A 82 -2.93 -14.91 -1.50
N TRP A 83 -3.83 -14.03 -1.90
CA TRP A 83 -4.61 -13.21 -0.99
C TRP A 83 -5.52 -14.07 -0.10
N GLU A 84 -6.23 -15.05 -0.66
CA GLU A 84 -7.04 -16.01 0.10
C GLU A 84 -6.19 -16.79 1.11
N LYS A 85 -5.03 -17.26 0.70
CA LYS A 85 -4.10 -17.96 1.58
C LYS A 85 -3.60 -17.07 2.72
N LYS A 86 -3.27 -15.81 2.42
CA LYS A 86 -2.78 -14.84 3.41
C LYS A 86 -3.81 -14.59 4.51
N TYR A 87 -5.09 -14.49 4.16
CA TYR A 87 -6.18 -14.18 5.09
C TYR A 87 -7.02 -15.40 5.48
N ASN A 88 -6.61 -16.61 5.09
CA ASN A 88 -7.32 -17.87 5.35
C ASN A 88 -8.77 -17.84 4.89
N LEU A 89 -9.00 -17.39 3.65
CA LEU A 89 -10.31 -17.23 3.03
C LEU A 89 -10.62 -18.40 2.10
N HIS A 90 -11.91 -18.63 1.88
CA HIS A 90 -12.42 -19.62 0.94
C HIS A 90 -13.53 -19.00 0.10
N THR A 91 -13.17 -18.46 -1.08
CA THR A 91 -14.15 -17.96 -2.04
C THR A 91 -14.49 -19.02 -3.10
N GLN A 92 -15.50 -18.77 -3.91
CA GLN A 92 -15.85 -19.60 -5.05
C GLN A 92 -15.42 -18.91 -6.33
N HIS A 93 -14.38 -19.41 -6.99
CA HIS A 93 -13.90 -18.85 -8.25
C HIS A 93 -14.88 -19.16 -9.37
N VAL A 94 -15.30 -18.12 -10.09
CA VAL A 94 -16.14 -18.22 -11.29
C VAL A 94 -15.35 -17.67 -12.47
N ASN A 95 -15.15 -18.47 -13.49
CA ASN A 95 -14.42 -18.02 -14.66
C ASN A 95 -15.13 -16.89 -15.38
N VAL A 96 -14.40 -15.81 -15.64
CA VAL A 96 -14.82 -14.71 -16.54
C VAL A 96 -13.82 -14.61 -17.68
N SER A 97 -14.29 -14.24 -18.86
CA SER A 97 -13.44 -14.15 -20.06
C SER A 97 -12.81 -12.77 -20.24
N ASN A 98 -13.43 -11.73 -19.69
CA ASN A 98 -12.98 -10.33 -19.72
C ASN A 98 -13.86 -9.47 -18.79
N ASN A 99 -13.59 -8.17 -18.70
CA ASN A 99 -14.38 -7.24 -17.89
C ASN A 99 -15.84 -7.14 -18.30
N GLU A 100 -16.16 -7.24 -19.59
CA GLU A 100 -17.53 -7.17 -20.09
C GLU A 100 -18.36 -8.38 -19.62
N ASP A 101 -17.79 -9.58 -19.68
CA ASP A 101 -18.40 -10.81 -19.15
C ASP A 101 -18.58 -10.73 -17.63
N ALA A 102 -17.56 -10.20 -16.90
CA ALA A 102 -17.66 -9.98 -15.47
C ALA A 102 -18.79 -9.00 -15.11
N LEU A 103 -18.88 -7.86 -15.79
CA LEU A 103 -19.94 -6.87 -15.60
C LEU A 103 -21.34 -7.47 -15.85
N LYS A 104 -21.47 -8.31 -16.87
CA LYS A 104 -22.72 -9.02 -17.13
C LYS A 104 -23.06 -9.98 -16.01
N LYS A 105 -22.13 -10.85 -15.59
CA LYS A 105 -22.34 -11.83 -14.52
C LYS A 105 -22.67 -11.19 -13.17
N ILE A 106 -22.07 -10.05 -12.86
CA ILE A 106 -22.39 -9.31 -11.63
C ILE A 106 -23.78 -8.65 -11.72
N ALA A 107 -24.19 -8.19 -12.92
CA ALA A 107 -25.52 -7.66 -13.14
C ALA A 107 -26.59 -8.74 -13.00
N ASP A 108 -26.33 -9.95 -13.51
CA ASP A 108 -27.22 -11.10 -13.46
C ASP A 108 -27.22 -11.80 -12.08
N GLY A 109 -26.35 -11.40 -11.14
CA GLY A 109 -26.24 -11.99 -9.80
C GLY A 109 -25.56 -13.37 -9.81
N GLU A 110 -24.84 -13.72 -10.86
CA GLU A 110 -24.06 -14.95 -10.95
C GLU A 110 -22.79 -14.91 -10.11
N ILE A 111 -22.21 -13.70 -9.94
CA ILE A 111 -21.05 -13.42 -9.10
C ILE A 111 -21.33 -12.24 -8.17
N ASP A 112 -20.68 -12.25 -7.00
CA ASP A 112 -20.79 -11.19 -5.99
C ASP A 112 -19.80 -10.04 -6.24
N ALA A 113 -18.63 -10.38 -6.76
CA ALA A 113 -17.53 -9.47 -7.09
C ALA A 113 -16.68 -10.06 -8.21
N PHE A 114 -15.73 -9.29 -8.75
CA PHE A 114 -14.73 -9.82 -9.69
C PHE A 114 -13.38 -9.17 -9.53
N VAL A 115 -12.32 -9.89 -9.90
CA VAL A 115 -10.94 -9.42 -9.88
C VAL A 115 -10.58 -8.84 -11.25
N SER A 116 -10.06 -7.63 -11.24
CA SER A 116 -9.48 -7.00 -12.41
C SER A 116 -8.27 -6.14 -12.04
N LEU A 117 -7.51 -5.75 -13.06
CA LEU A 117 -6.49 -4.72 -12.94
C LEU A 117 -7.09 -3.39 -12.47
N GLU A 118 -6.26 -2.54 -11.91
CA GLU A 118 -6.57 -1.15 -11.66
C GLU A 118 -6.98 -0.49 -13.00
N ASP A 119 -8.28 -0.25 -13.15
CA ASP A 119 -8.86 0.25 -14.40
C ASP A 119 -9.88 1.35 -14.09
N SER A 120 -9.51 2.58 -14.41
CA SER A 120 -10.37 3.75 -14.24
C SER A 120 -11.67 3.66 -15.06
N CYS A 121 -11.70 2.87 -16.14
CA CYS A 121 -12.89 2.67 -16.96
C CYS A 121 -13.99 1.92 -16.20
N LEU A 122 -13.64 1.03 -15.26
CA LEU A 122 -14.64 0.28 -14.48
C LEU A 122 -15.51 1.18 -13.61
N GLY A 123 -14.97 2.31 -13.13
CA GLY A 123 -15.75 3.36 -12.46
C GLY A 123 -16.83 3.96 -13.36
N GLY A 124 -16.57 4.10 -14.66
CA GLY A 124 -17.54 4.53 -15.66
C GLY A 124 -18.72 3.57 -15.86
N TYR A 125 -18.52 2.29 -15.58
CA TYR A 125 -19.56 1.25 -15.54
C TYR A 125 -20.23 1.11 -14.16
N GLY A 126 -19.96 2.03 -13.24
CA GLY A 126 -20.55 2.03 -11.91
C GLY A 126 -19.96 0.98 -10.97
N MET A 127 -18.80 0.44 -11.26
CA MET A 127 -18.10 -0.48 -10.37
C MET A 127 -17.18 0.27 -9.41
N VAL A 128 -16.93 -0.33 -8.28
CA VAL A 128 -16.08 0.21 -7.20
C VAL A 128 -14.95 -0.75 -6.91
N ALA A 129 -13.73 -0.23 -6.88
CA ALA A 129 -12.57 -0.96 -6.38
C ALA A 129 -12.66 -1.05 -4.85
N LEU A 130 -13.04 -2.22 -4.32
CA LEU A 130 -13.29 -2.42 -2.90
C LEU A 130 -12.00 -2.67 -2.11
N THR A 131 -11.15 -3.58 -2.58
CA THR A 131 -9.91 -3.94 -1.89
C THR A 131 -8.81 -4.29 -2.89
N ASN A 132 -7.59 -3.90 -2.57
CA ASN A 132 -6.39 -4.30 -3.30
C ASN A 132 -5.99 -5.71 -2.87
N LEU A 133 -5.79 -6.61 -3.83
CA LEU A 133 -5.36 -7.98 -3.60
C LEU A 133 -3.84 -8.12 -3.60
N GLY A 134 -3.16 -7.24 -4.30
CA GLY A 134 -1.72 -7.27 -4.52
C GLY A 134 -1.32 -6.61 -5.83
N SER A 135 -0.05 -6.67 -6.13
CA SER A 135 0.51 -6.13 -7.37
C SER A 135 1.54 -7.07 -7.98
N SER A 136 1.76 -6.94 -9.27
CA SER A 136 2.84 -7.58 -10.01
C SER A 136 3.70 -6.53 -10.68
N LYS A 137 5.01 -6.68 -10.60
CA LYS A 137 5.94 -5.82 -11.33
C LYS A 137 5.89 -6.13 -12.82
N ILE A 138 5.83 -5.08 -13.63
CA ILE A 138 5.86 -5.18 -15.09
C ILE A 138 7.17 -4.62 -15.65
N TYR A 139 7.61 -5.21 -16.72
CA TYR A 139 8.90 -4.97 -17.33
C TYR A 139 8.75 -4.79 -18.84
N PHE A 140 9.80 -4.25 -19.47
CA PHE A 140 9.98 -4.43 -20.90
C PHE A 140 10.54 -5.83 -21.16
N ALA A 141 9.88 -6.58 -22.03
CA ALA A 141 10.38 -7.84 -22.57
C ALA A 141 11.04 -7.56 -23.92
N ILE A 142 12.23 -8.11 -24.14
CA ILE A 142 13.11 -7.82 -25.27
C ILE A 142 13.47 -9.13 -25.94
N GLY A 143 13.53 -9.13 -27.26
CA GLY A 143 13.96 -10.31 -28.02
C GLY A 143 15.36 -10.79 -27.60
N GLN A 144 15.57 -12.11 -27.56
CA GLN A 144 16.84 -12.69 -27.07
C GLN A 144 18.05 -12.24 -27.91
N SER A 145 17.86 -11.93 -29.19
CA SER A 145 18.90 -11.41 -30.08
C SER A 145 19.32 -9.97 -29.79
N HIS A 146 18.53 -9.20 -29.02
CA HIS A 146 18.69 -7.76 -28.79
C HIS A 146 19.26 -7.43 -27.40
N SER A 147 20.35 -8.08 -27.01
CA SER A 147 21.02 -7.80 -25.71
C SER A 147 21.65 -6.40 -25.60
N ASP A 148 21.99 -5.79 -26.75
CA ASP A 148 22.45 -4.43 -26.88
C ASP A 148 21.32 -3.44 -26.55
N LEU A 149 20.13 -3.62 -27.12
CA LEU A 149 18.93 -2.83 -26.81
C LEU A 149 18.59 -2.92 -25.31
N LYS A 150 18.66 -4.13 -24.73
CA LYS A 150 18.46 -4.32 -23.28
C LYS A 150 19.43 -3.45 -22.49
N THR A 151 20.71 -3.45 -22.86
CA THR A 151 21.74 -2.69 -22.15
C THR A 151 21.49 -1.18 -22.22
N GLU A 152 21.11 -0.67 -23.39
CA GLU A 152 20.79 0.75 -23.59
C GLU A 152 19.54 1.15 -22.81
N LEU A 153 18.49 0.31 -22.83
CA LEU A 153 17.25 0.53 -22.09
C LEU A 153 17.50 0.55 -20.57
N ASP A 154 18.23 -0.44 -20.05
CA ASP A 154 18.57 -0.52 -18.63
C ASP A 154 19.34 0.71 -18.15
N ASN A 155 20.26 1.24 -18.97
CA ASN A 155 20.98 2.46 -18.67
C ASN A 155 20.08 3.70 -18.69
N ALA A 156 19.14 3.77 -19.63
CA ALA A 156 18.19 4.87 -19.71
C ALA A 156 17.23 4.85 -18.50
N MET A 157 16.66 3.68 -18.16
CA MET A 157 15.78 3.52 -17.02
C MET A 157 16.47 3.84 -15.69
N ARG A 158 17.75 3.42 -15.56
CA ARG A 158 18.55 3.76 -14.36
C ARG A 158 18.72 5.27 -14.21
N ARG A 159 19.02 5.99 -15.29
CA ARG A 159 19.14 7.46 -15.24
C ARG A 159 17.83 8.12 -14.83
N ILE A 160 16.69 7.66 -15.35
CA ILE A 160 15.37 8.17 -14.96
C ILE A 160 15.14 7.94 -13.47
N THR A 161 15.44 6.76 -12.96
CA THR A 161 15.25 6.40 -11.54
C THR A 161 16.23 7.16 -10.62
N ASP A 162 17.47 7.39 -11.08
CA ASP A 162 18.45 8.17 -10.33
C ASP A 162 18.06 9.66 -10.26
N ASP A 163 17.52 10.22 -11.36
CA ASP A 163 17.06 11.61 -11.42
C ASP A 163 15.74 11.82 -10.65
N ASN A 164 14.79 10.87 -10.74
CA ASN A 164 13.52 10.90 -10.04
C ASN A 164 13.08 9.49 -9.64
N PRO A 165 13.36 9.05 -8.38
CA PRO A 165 12.96 7.72 -7.88
C PRO A 165 11.44 7.47 -7.87
N TYR A 166 10.65 8.53 -7.94
CA TYR A 166 9.18 8.47 -7.90
C TYR A 166 8.51 8.57 -9.27
N TYR A 167 9.31 8.62 -10.35
CA TYR A 167 8.79 8.86 -11.70
C TYR A 167 7.71 7.87 -12.13
N ALA A 168 7.89 6.57 -11.85
CA ALA A 168 6.90 5.55 -12.16
C ALA A 168 5.60 5.75 -11.36
N ASP A 169 5.71 6.10 -10.07
CA ASP A 169 4.55 6.37 -9.22
C ASP A 169 3.80 7.64 -9.66
N GLU A 170 4.51 8.66 -10.10
CA GLU A 170 3.91 9.89 -10.65
C GLU A 170 3.11 9.60 -11.93
N LEU A 171 3.69 8.81 -12.85
CA LEU A 171 2.98 8.37 -14.06
C LEU A 171 1.77 7.51 -13.74
N HIS A 172 1.92 6.55 -12.82
CA HIS A 172 0.81 5.73 -12.36
C HIS A 172 -0.33 6.60 -11.81
N LYS A 173 -0.01 7.53 -10.91
CA LYS A 173 -0.99 8.45 -10.33
C LYS A 173 -1.67 9.32 -11.38
N GLN A 174 -0.95 9.74 -12.41
CA GLN A 174 -1.48 10.61 -13.46
C GLN A 174 -2.41 9.88 -14.43
N PHE A 175 -2.13 8.61 -14.74
CA PHE A 175 -2.76 7.92 -15.86
C PHE A 175 -3.56 6.67 -15.49
N LEU A 176 -3.23 6.01 -14.37
CA LEU A 176 -3.77 4.69 -14.03
C LEU A 176 -4.54 4.66 -12.71
N SER A 177 -4.34 5.65 -11.81
CA SER A 177 -4.99 5.59 -10.51
C SER A 177 -6.50 5.58 -10.63
N VAL A 178 -7.13 4.58 -10.02
CA VAL A 178 -8.55 4.59 -9.77
C VAL A 178 -8.82 5.40 -8.51
N ASP A 179 -9.86 6.21 -8.52
CA ASP A 179 -10.41 6.75 -7.28
C ASP A 179 -10.95 5.56 -6.48
N SER A 180 -10.13 5.01 -5.60
CA SER A 180 -10.59 4.00 -4.64
C SER A 180 -11.54 4.70 -3.68
N VAL A 181 -12.81 4.55 -3.95
CA VAL A 181 -13.85 5.08 -3.06
C VAL A 181 -14.13 4.01 -2.03
N TYR A 182 -13.72 4.27 -0.80
CA TYR A 182 -14.09 3.42 0.32
C TYR A 182 -15.57 3.60 0.64
N PHE A 183 -16.32 2.51 0.58
CA PHE A 183 -17.69 2.44 1.05
C PHE A 183 -17.71 1.79 2.42
N LEU A 184 -18.37 2.45 3.34
CA LEU A 184 -18.64 1.87 4.65
C LEU A 184 -19.80 0.89 4.53
N THR A 185 -19.66 -0.28 5.15
CA THR A 185 -20.76 -1.22 5.36
C THR A 185 -21.85 -0.59 6.22
N GLY A 186 -23.03 -1.16 6.24
CA GLY A 186 -24.11 -0.70 7.12
C GLY A 186 -23.74 -0.72 8.61
N GLU A 187 -22.91 -1.68 9.03
CA GLU A 187 -22.39 -1.76 10.41
C GLU A 187 -21.39 -0.67 10.73
N GLU A 188 -20.45 -0.39 9.83
CA GLU A 188 -19.47 0.69 9.98
C GLU A 188 -20.16 2.07 9.99
N GLN A 189 -21.16 2.28 9.13
CA GLN A 189 -21.97 3.50 9.12
C GLN A 189 -22.71 3.67 10.45
N LYS A 190 -23.30 2.59 10.97
CA LYS A 190 -23.97 2.59 12.24
C LYS A 190 -22.99 2.92 13.37
N TRP A 191 -21.84 2.24 13.39
CA TRP A 191 -20.79 2.49 14.37
C TRP A 191 -20.35 3.96 14.36
N LEU A 192 -20.04 4.53 13.20
CA LEU A 192 -19.67 5.94 13.07
C LEU A 192 -20.77 6.89 13.58
N SER A 193 -22.04 6.58 13.31
CA SER A 193 -23.15 7.40 13.75
C SER A 193 -23.34 7.39 15.27
N GLU A 194 -23.05 6.27 15.91
CA GLU A 194 -23.14 6.08 17.36
C GLU A 194 -21.89 6.58 18.10
N HIS A 195 -20.70 6.37 17.50
CA HIS A 195 -19.42 6.77 18.09
C HIS A 195 -19.15 8.27 17.99
N GLY A 196 -19.51 8.88 16.87
CA GLY A 196 -19.31 10.31 16.63
C GLY A 196 -17.93 10.63 16.05
N ALA A 197 -17.16 11.51 16.71
CA ALA A 197 -15.83 11.87 16.23
C ALA A 197 -14.76 10.87 16.68
N ILE A 198 -13.93 10.41 15.75
CA ILE A 198 -12.77 9.55 16.03
C ILE A 198 -11.72 10.36 16.77
N LYS A 199 -11.30 9.90 17.93
CA LYS A 199 -10.34 10.57 18.79
C LYS A 199 -8.93 10.07 18.51
N ILE A 200 -8.04 10.96 18.10
CA ILE A 200 -6.65 10.66 17.75
C ILE A 200 -5.72 11.26 18.78
N GLY A 201 -4.80 10.47 19.32
CA GLY A 201 -3.67 10.94 20.09
C GLY A 201 -2.47 11.26 19.21
N CYS A 202 -1.78 12.37 19.46
CA CYS A 202 -0.50 12.68 18.83
C CYS A 202 0.44 13.34 19.86
N LEU A 203 1.74 13.30 19.58
CA LEU A 203 2.70 14.05 20.38
C LEU A 203 2.55 15.57 20.15
N ILE A 204 2.70 16.36 21.20
CA ILE A 204 2.58 17.83 21.13
C ILE A 204 3.63 18.43 20.20
N ASN A 205 4.83 17.85 20.19
CA ASN A 205 5.93 18.34 19.35
C ASN A 205 6.72 17.17 18.80
N ASP A 206 6.43 16.78 17.55
CA ASP A 206 7.07 15.68 16.85
C ASP A 206 7.51 16.10 15.45
N GLY A 207 8.65 16.75 15.37
CA GLY A 207 9.52 16.96 14.22
C GLY A 207 8.89 17.13 12.83
N GLY A 208 7.74 17.82 12.71
CA GLY A 208 7.01 18.00 11.45
C GLY A 208 5.90 16.96 11.23
N VAL A 209 5.82 15.92 12.05
CA VAL A 209 4.72 14.96 12.05
C VAL A 209 3.51 15.56 12.73
N SER A 210 3.69 16.10 13.95
CA SER A 210 2.64 16.82 14.67
C SER A 210 3.23 17.97 15.49
N THR A 211 2.54 19.10 15.44
CA THR A 211 2.78 20.23 16.33
C THR A 211 1.43 20.67 16.88
N PHE A 212 1.27 20.59 18.19
CA PHE A 212 0.04 20.95 18.88
C PHE A 212 0.25 22.25 19.65
N ASP A 213 -0.49 23.28 19.28
CA ASP A 213 -0.50 24.54 20.00
C ASP A 213 -1.47 24.43 21.17
N THR A 214 -0.95 24.33 22.39
CA THR A 214 -1.71 24.13 23.61
C THR A 214 -2.57 25.36 23.98
N GLU A 215 -2.23 26.56 23.50
CA GLU A 215 -2.99 27.76 23.77
C GLU A 215 -4.23 27.87 22.87
N THR A 216 -4.09 27.51 21.61
CA THR A 216 -5.17 27.64 20.60
C THR A 216 -5.87 26.32 20.29
N GLY A 217 -5.31 25.19 20.72
CA GLY A 217 -5.77 23.84 20.36
C GLY A 217 -5.53 23.50 18.88
N LYS A 218 -4.73 24.32 18.17
CA LYS A 218 -4.49 24.11 16.75
C LYS A 218 -3.41 23.07 16.53
N VAL A 219 -3.69 22.10 15.66
CA VAL A 219 -2.74 21.10 15.22
C VAL A 219 -2.24 21.43 13.82
N SER A 220 -0.97 21.14 13.57
CA SER A 220 -0.33 21.26 12.27
C SER A 220 0.69 20.14 12.08
N GLY A 221 1.12 19.91 10.83
CA GLY A 221 2.05 18.85 10.46
C GLY A 221 1.39 17.77 9.61
N LEU A 222 2.13 16.69 9.38
CA LEU A 222 1.71 15.57 8.52
C LEU A 222 0.36 14.96 8.95
N ILE A 223 0.07 14.94 10.25
CA ILE A 223 -1.22 14.46 10.79
C ILE A 223 -2.41 15.20 10.17
N THR A 224 -2.30 16.53 9.96
CA THR A 224 -3.42 17.31 9.40
C THR A 224 -3.67 16.97 7.94
N ASP A 225 -2.62 16.72 7.18
CA ASP A 225 -2.71 16.34 5.77
C ASP A 225 -3.32 14.94 5.64
N TYR A 226 -2.91 14.00 6.50
CA TYR A 226 -3.47 12.65 6.57
C TYR A 226 -4.96 12.65 6.90
N ILE A 227 -5.37 13.43 7.91
CA ILE A 227 -6.78 13.56 8.28
C ILE A 227 -7.60 14.15 7.13
N GLN A 228 -7.07 15.15 6.46
CA GLN A 228 -7.75 15.75 5.30
C GLN A 228 -7.92 14.75 4.15
N LEU A 229 -6.91 13.93 3.89
CA LEU A 229 -7.01 12.83 2.91
C LEU A 229 -8.06 11.80 3.34
N ALA A 230 -8.03 11.35 4.60
CA ALA A 230 -8.99 10.38 5.13
C ALA A 230 -10.44 10.89 5.05
N GLN A 231 -10.68 12.17 5.36
CA GLN A 231 -11.99 12.78 5.24
C GLN A 231 -12.54 12.78 3.82
N ASN A 232 -11.66 12.86 2.82
CA ASN A 232 -12.03 12.92 1.40
C ASN A 232 -12.14 11.54 0.75
N CYS A 233 -11.64 10.48 1.40
CA CYS A 233 -11.68 9.11 0.86
C CYS A 233 -13.07 8.47 0.89
N LEU A 234 -13.98 8.98 1.72
CA LEU A 234 -15.34 8.44 1.87
C LEU A 234 -16.34 9.18 1.01
N LYS A 235 -16.97 8.48 0.07
CA LYS A 235 -18.00 9.05 -0.79
C LYS A 235 -19.30 9.26 0.00
N GLY A 236 -19.74 10.53 0.10
CA GLY A 236 -21.01 10.87 0.71
C GLY A 236 -21.03 10.92 2.24
N GLN A 237 -19.90 10.68 2.89
CA GLN A 237 -19.74 10.78 4.34
C GLN A 237 -18.45 11.53 4.69
N THR A 238 -18.49 12.32 5.73
CA THR A 238 -17.33 13.04 6.25
C THR A 238 -16.97 12.46 7.61
N LEU A 239 -15.78 11.88 7.73
CA LEU A 239 -15.23 11.49 9.03
C LEU A 239 -14.95 12.73 9.87
N LYS A 240 -15.31 12.67 11.14
CA LYS A 240 -14.97 13.71 12.11
C LYS A 240 -13.84 13.20 12.98
N PHE A 241 -12.86 14.03 13.22
CA PHE A 241 -11.72 13.71 14.06
C PHE A 241 -11.56 14.74 15.17
N ASN A 242 -11.22 14.25 16.37
CA ASN A 242 -10.78 15.06 17.50
C ASN A 242 -9.33 14.68 17.79
N ILE A 243 -8.42 15.65 17.73
CA ILE A 243 -7.00 15.42 17.95
C ILE A 243 -6.64 15.87 19.35
N ASN A 244 -5.98 14.98 20.10
CA ASN A 244 -5.51 15.22 21.47
C ASN A 244 -3.98 15.18 21.49
N GLY A 245 -3.36 16.23 22.05
CA GLY A 245 -1.90 16.30 22.19
C GLY A 245 -1.45 15.66 23.52
N TYR A 246 -0.35 14.91 23.47
CA TYR A 246 0.29 14.25 24.60
C TYR A 246 1.77 14.63 24.69
N ASP A 247 2.29 14.76 25.90
CA ASP A 247 3.69 15.09 26.13
C ASP A 247 4.62 13.89 25.92
N SER A 248 4.10 12.67 26.08
CA SER A 248 4.87 11.44 25.94
C SER A 248 4.09 10.35 25.21
N GLN A 249 4.83 9.41 24.62
CA GLN A 249 4.27 8.23 23.99
C GLN A 249 3.61 7.30 25.01
N GLU A 250 4.15 7.23 26.24
CA GLU A 250 3.59 6.42 27.32
C GLU A 250 2.21 6.91 27.76
N ASP A 251 2.03 8.23 27.90
CA ASP A 251 0.73 8.82 28.25
C ASP A 251 -0.29 8.57 27.14
N MET A 252 0.13 8.67 25.89
CA MET A 252 -0.70 8.44 24.72
C MET A 252 -1.14 6.97 24.61
N GLN A 253 -0.22 6.01 24.84
CA GLN A 253 -0.51 4.58 24.88
C GLN A 253 -1.46 4.23 26.02
N LYS A 254 -1.27 4.84 27.20
CA LYS A 254 -2.18 4.69 28.32
C LYS A 254 -3.58 5.19 28.00
N ALA A 255 -3.71 6.37 27.37
CA ALA A 255 -4.99 6.92 26.94
C ALA A 255 -5.72 6.03 25.93
N LEU A 256 -4.96 5.34 25.03
CA LEU A 256 -5.53 4.35 24.12
C LEU A 256 -6.04 3.13 24.88
N HIS A 257 -5.25 2.58 25.79
CA HIS A 257 -5.65 1.45 26.61
C HIS A 257 -6.88 1.74 27.47
N ASP A 258 -6.95 2.95 28.04
CA ASP A 258 -8.07 3.38 28.89
C ASP A 258 -9.32 3.78 28.09
N GLY A 259 -9.26 3.74 26.75
CA GLY A 259 -10.36 4.09 25.84
C GLY A 259 -10.68 5.59 25.78
N GLU A 260 -9.75 6.43 26.21
CA GLU A 260 -9.87 7.89 26.11
C GLU A 260 -9.69 8.37 24.67
N ILE A 261 -8.87 7.67 23.88
CA ILE A 261 -8.66 7.87 22.44
C ILE A 261 -8.87 6.55 21.69
N ASP A 262 -9.17 6.64 20.41
CA ASP A 262 -9.46 5.50 19.55
C ASP A 262 -8.23 5.02 18.78
N MET A 263 -7.30 5.93 18.50
CA MET A 263 -6.08 5.62 17.77
C MET A 263 -4.93 6.58 18.11
N ILE A 264 -3.73 6.15 17.83
CA ILE A 264 -2.49 6.92 17.97
C ILE A 264 -1.95 7.25 16.58
N PHE A 265 -1.51 8.49 16.40
CA PHE A 265 -0.75 8.93 15.25
C PHE A 265 0.60 9.48 15.74
N HIS A 266 1.71 8.84 15.46
CA HIS A 266 1.99 7.58 14.79
C HIS A 266 2.71 6.63 15.74
N VAL A 267 2.87 5.36 15.33
CA VAL A 267 3.71 4.38 16.02
C VAL A 267 4.62 3.69 15.01
N MET A 268 5.79 3.24 15.46
CA MET A 268 6.65 2.42 14.61
C MET A 268 6.04 1.02 14.42
N GLN A 269 6.22 0.46 13.22
CA GLN A 269 5.76 -0.89 12.92
C GLN A 269 6.59 -1.92 13.71
N ASN A 270 6.10 -2.26 14.89
CA ASN A 270 6.64 -3.30 15.75
C ASN A 270 5.48 -4.17 16.26
N THR A 271 5.24 -5.27 15.56
CA THR A 271 4.11 -6.17 15.84
C THR A 271 4.19 -6.76 17.25
N ASN A 272 5.38 -7.14 17.72
CA ASN A 272 5.54 -7.71 19.05
C ASN A 272 5.23 -6.68 20.14
N ALA A 273 5.69 -5.43 19.96
CA ALA A 273 5.39 -4.36 20.91
C ALA A 273 3.90 -3.99 20.93
N ALA A 274 3.24 -4.03 19.77
CA ALA A 274 1.81 -3.80 19.67
C ALA A 274 0.99 -4.87 20.39
N GLU A 275 1.35 -6.16 20.22
CA GLU A 275 0.73 -7.29 20.93
C GLU A 275 0.93 -7.17 22.45
N ASP A 276 2.15 -6.85 22.91
CA ASP A 276 2.47 -6.68 24.32
C ASP A 276 1.69 -5.52 24.95
N LEU A 277 1.42 -4.47 24.18
CA LEU A 277 0.70 -3.27 24.63
C LEU A 277 -0.82 -3.35 24.36
N GLY A 278 -1.28 -4.40 23.71
CA GLY A 278 -2.71 -4.70 23.51
C GLY A 278 -3.43 -3.80 22.49
N TYR A 279 -2.75 -3.36 21.44
CA TYR A 279 -3.35 -2.63 20.33
C TYR A 279 -2.98 -3.22 18.97
N ASP A 280 -3.85 -3.00 17.98
CA ASP A 280 -3.64 -3.41 16.61
C ASP A 280 -2.94 -2.33 15.79
N LEU A 281 -2.10 -2.74 14.84
CA LEU A 281 -1.45 -1.84 13.88
C LEU A 281 -2.25 -1.77 12.60
N THR A 282 -2.41 -0.56 12.07
CA THR A 282 -2.91 -0.37 10.71
C THR A 282 -1.85 -0.75 9.67
N ASP A 283 -2.21 -0.76 8.39
CA ASP A 283 -1.22 -0.79 7.33
C ASP A 283 -0.24 0.39 7.44
N THR A 284 0.98 0.19 6.93
CA THR A 284 2.02 1.22 6.97
C THR A 284 1.58 2.48 6.23
N VAL A 285 1.46 3.59 6.94
CA VAL A 285 1.00 4.88 6.38
C VAL A 285 2.09 5.66 5.66
N TRP A 286 3.37 5.53 6.09
CA TRP A 286 4.54 6.03 5.36
C TRP A 286 5.82 5.31 5.76
N ARG A 287 6.85 5.51 4.99
CA ARG A 287 8.20 5.03 5.29
C ARG A 287 9.16 6.23 5.32
N TYR A 288 10.09 6.22 6.24
CA TYR A 288 11.15 7.21 6.31
C TYR A 288 12.50 6.54 6.49
N ASN A 289 13.54 7.22 6.02
CA ASN A 289 14.89 6.75 6.20
C ASN A 289 15.48 7.44 7.43
N MET A 290 16.07 6.67 8.33
CA MET A 290 16.87 7.23 9.40
C MET A 290 18.30 7.43 8.92
N ALA A 291 18.91 8.54 9.31
CA ALA A 291 20.29 8.85 9.00
C ALA A 291 21.06 9.18 10.28
N ALA A 292 22.22 8.56 10.43
CA ALA A 292 23.14 8.95 11.48
C ALA A 292 24.00 10.11 11.00
N ALA A 293 23.92 11.26 11.66
CA ALA A 293 24.78 12.39 11.39
C ALA A 293 26.09 12.28 12.16
N THR A 294 27.23 12.50 11.51
CA THR A 294 28.54 12.48 12.16
C THR A 294 29.42 13.64 11.64
N VAL A 295 30.24 14.16 12.54
CA VAL A 295 31.31 15.13 12.18
C VAL A 295 32.61 14.45 11.74
N LYS A 296 32.70 13.13 11.85
CA LYS A 296 33.85 12.35 11.39
C LYS A 296 33.90 12.31 9.87
N LYS A 297 35.10 12.39 9.30
CA LYS A 297 35.29 12.29 7.83
C LYS A 297 35.00 10.90 7.25
N SER A 298 35.11 9.86 8.08
CA SER A 298 34.77 8.48 7.75
C SER A 298 33.91 7.91 8.87
N PHE A 299 32.87 7.20 8.49
CA PHE A 299 31.96 6.51 9.41
C PHE A 299 31.88 5.05 8.97
N ASP A 300 32.09 4.13 9.90
CA ASP A 300 31.93 2.70 9.70
C ASP A 300 30.78 2.23 10.60
N GLU A 301 29.68 1.83 10.00
CA GLU A 301 28.49 1.37 10.72
C GLU A 301 28.73 0.04 11.46
N ASN A 302 29.71 -0.76 11.03
CA ASN A 302 30.03 -2.04 11.66
C ASN A 302 30.96 -1.89 12.88
N ALA A 303 31.54 -0.71 13.09
CA ALA A 303 32.38 -0.43 14.26
C ALA A 303 31.54 -0.11 15.50
N GLU A 304 32.18 -0.20 16.68
CA GLU A 304 31.60 0.34 17.90
C GLU A 304 31.47 1.87 17.78
N ASN A 305 30.25 2.35 17.80
CA ASN A 305 29.91 3.77 17.75
C ASN A 305 29.13 4.17 19.01
N THR A 306 29.22 5.43 19.39
CA THR A 306 28.32 6.04 20.36
C THR A 306 27.35 6.94 19.65
N VAL A 307 26.06 6.67 19.76
CA VAL A 307 24.98 7.42 19.11
C VAL A 307 24.13 8.13 20.17
N ALA A 308 23.77 9.38 19.89
CA ALA A 308 22.87 10.15 20.73
C ALA A 308 21.45 10.01 20.19
N ILE A 309 20.50 9.69 21.07
CA ILE A 309 19.08 9.51 20.74
C ILE A 309 18.26 10.35 21.72
N PRO A 310 17.16 11.00 21.28
CA PRO A 310 16.23 11.66 22.21
C PRO A 310 15.74 10.67 23.28
N ARG A 311 15.66 11.11 24.52
CA ARG A 311 15.24 10.24 25.64
C ARG A 311 13.82 9.73 25.45
N GLU A 312 12.98 10.57 24.87
CA GLU A 312 11.55 10.34 24.66
C GLU A 312 11.26 9.38 23.49
N ASP A 313 12.28 9.06 22.67
CA ASP A 313 12.13 8.20 21.49
C ASP A 313 12.54 6.75 21.82
N SER A 314 11.65 6.04 22.50
CA SER A 314 11.82 4.63 22.86
C SER A 314 11.92 3.71 21.65
N ASP A 315 11.23 4.05 20.58
CA ASP A 315 11.16 3.26 19.35
C ASP A 315 12.47 3.32 18.59
N LEU A 316 13.04 4.53 18.43
CA LEU A 316 14.37 4.70 17.82
C LEU A 316 15.46 3.99 18.63
N LYS A 317 15.37 4.05 19.95
CA LYS A 317 16.27 3.33 20.84
C LYS A 317 16.20 1.82 20.64
N SER A 318 14.99 1.27 20.59
CA SER A 318 14.73 -0.14 20.32
C SER A 318 15.28 -0.55 18.96
N TYR A 319 14.99 0.23 17.92
CA TYR A 319 15.48 0.00 16.56
C TYR A 319 17.01 -0.04 16.50
N VAL A 320 17.68 0.96 17.07
CA VAL A 320 19.15 1.01 17.08
C VAL A 320 19.74 -0.15 17.85
N SER A 321 19.18 -0.49 19.00
CA SER A 321 19.68 -1.60 19.83
C SER A 321 19.53 -2.96 19.14
N CYS A 322 18.46 -3.15 18.37
CA CYS A 322 18.21 -4.41 17.63
C CYS A 322 19.08 -4.54 16.38
N ASN A 323 19.20 -3.44 15.59
CA ASN A 323 19.88 -3.50 14.29
C ASN A 323 21.40 -3.22 14.36
N TYR A 324 21.83 -2.51 15.40
CA TYR A 324 23.23 -2.13 15.64
C TYR A 324 23.64 -2.44 17.08
N PRO A 325 23.66 -3.72 17.50
CA PRO A 325 23.93 -4.12 18.89
C PRO A 325 25.33 -3.71 19.39
N GLN A 326 26.26 -3.41 18.45
CA GLN A 326 27.59 -2.92 18.75
C GLN A 326 27.63 -1.42 19.04
N TRP A 327 26.52 -0.67 18.88
CA TRP A 327 26.48 0.76 19.15
C TRP A 327 26.07 1.04 20.59
N HIS A 328 26.70 2.04 21.18
CA HIS A 328 26.39 2.51 22.53
C HIS A 328 25.43 3.70 22.45
N VAL A 329 24.21 3.50 22.90
CA VAL A 329 23.19 4.55 22.95
C VAL A 329 23.40 5.48 24.11
N LYS A 330 23.42 6.80 23.88
CA LYS A 330 23.33 7.86 24.88
C LYS A 330 22.08 8.69 24.67
N GLU A 331 21.28 8.80 25.70
CA GLU A 331 20.06 9.60 25.67
C GLU A 331 20.36 11.06 25.99
N TYR A 332 19.67 11.97 25.31
CA TYR A 332 19.69 13.40 25.60
C TYR A 332 18.26 13.92 25.75
N ALA A 333 18.07 14.96 26.56
CA ALA A 333 16.79 15.66 26.65
C ALA A 333 16.67 16.64 25.48
N THR A 334 15.51 16.66 24.87
CA THR A 334 15.15 17.59 23.78
C THR A 334 14.71 18.94 24.34
#